data_4157a734ed9732e519dece54562fb9b9
#
_entry.id   4157a734ed9732e519dece54562fb9b9
#
_cell.length_a   1.000
_cell.length_b   1.000
_cell.length_c   1.000
_cell.angle_alpha   90.00
_cell.angle_beta   90.00
_cell.angle_gamma   90.00
#
_symmetry.space_group_name_H-M   'P 1'
#
loop_
_entity.id
_entity.type
_entity.pdbx_description
1 polymer ?
#
loop_
_entity_poly.entity_id
_entity_poly.type
_entity_poly.pdbx_seq_one_letter_code
_entity_poly.pdbx_strand_id
1 'polypeptide(L)'
;GVVTFDRFDVTGSLDYVKYEDWERLFESIQGESNVSIESELANQLRAIEIDITDLSAFGVELENVRTYITRKDLAWSVGLRNEMLSGIIDVPDLDSEPLKISLDYLRFLSDELGEGEELTDPLEGQDPASIAALDFKTSELMIGDEHYGMWSFDYRPIESGGQLENLAASVKGLQILEDSVVLWSVDENGKQVSSFNGQVLVPELDQALEQWGYASSIEGENFEFEADVLWAGSPAMVDLLR
;
A
#
# COMPACT_ATOMS: atom_id res chain seq x y z
N GLY A 1 -26.32 -41.58 -5.08
CA GLY A 1 -25.80 -40.90 -3.92
C GLY A 1 -25.09 -39.65 -4.42
N VAL A 2 -25.55 -38.48 -4.00
CA VAL A 2 -24.86 -37.21 -4.25
C VAL A 2 -23.70 -37.18 -3.29
N VAL A 3 -22.46 -37.24 -3.80
CA VAL A 3 -21.26 -37.02 -3.00
C VAL A 3 -21.16 -35.49 -2.83
N THR A 4 -21.59 -35.00 -1.68
CA THR A 4 -21.26 -33.64 -1.26
C THR A 4 -19.82 -33.66 -0.80
N PHE A 5 -18.93 -33.04 -1.57
CA PHE A 5 -17.58 -32.76 -1.10
C PHE A 5 -17.68 -31.68 -0.03
N ASP A 6 -17.22 -32.00 1.18
CA ASP A 6 -17.02 -31.00 2.22
C ASP A 6 -15.99 -29.97 1.73
N ARG A 7 -16.12 -28.71 2.21
CA ARG A 7 -15.16 -27.64 1.93
C ARG A 7 -13.75 -28.09 2.35
N PHE A 8 -12.74 -27.77 1.53
CA PHE A 8 -11.37 -28.18 1.80
C PHE A 8 -10.45 -26.94 1.99
N ASP A 9 -9.39 -27.14 2.74
CA ASP A 9 -8.31 -26.18 2.92
C ASP A 9 -7.09 -26.68 2.14
N VAL A 10 -6.32 -25.75 1.58
CA VAL A 10 -5.03 -26.01 0.95
C VAL A 10 -3.93 -25.40 1.82
N THR A 11 -2.93 -26.21 2.17
CA THR A 11 -1.76 -25.73 2.92
C THR A 11 -0.49 -26.13 2.19
N GLY A 12 0.53 -25.28 2.21
CA GLY A 12 1.79 -25.57 1.55
C GLY A 12 2.87 -24.54 1.84
N SER A 13 4.01 -24.71 1.17
CA SER A 13 5.10 -23.75 1.18
C SER A 13 5.65 -23.56 -0.22
N LEU A 14 6.08 -22.33 -0.53
CA LEU A 14 6.72 -21.96 -1.78
C LEU A 14 8.04 -21.24 -1.48
N ASP A 15 9.10 -21.63 -2.20
CA ASP A 15 10.41 -21.01 -1.99
C ASP A 15 10.45 -19.59 -2.55
N TYR A 16 9.82 -19.38 -3.72
CA TYR A 16 9.80 -18.07 -4.38
C TYR A 16 8.47 -17.83 -5.07
N VAL A 17 7.95 -16.61 -4.92
CA VAL A 17 6.75 -16.12 -5.61
C VAL A 17 7.00 -14.74 -6.16
N LYS A 18 6.70 -14.51 -7.43
CA LYS A 18 6.68 -13.21 -8.06
C LYS A 18 5.23 -12.84 -8.37
N TYR A 19 4.75 -11.69 -7.85
CA TYR A 19 3.36 -11.28 -8.00
C TYR A 19 2.93 -11.20 -9.48
N GLU A 20 3.76 -10.62 -10.34
CA GLU A 20 3.46 -10.46 -11.77
C GLU A 20 3.31 -11.81 -12.53
N ASP A 21 3.93 -12.88 -12.03
CA ASP A 21 3.76 -14.22 -12.58
C ASP A 21 2.42 -14.83 -12.17
N TRP A 22 1.96 -14.52 -10.97
CA TRP A 22 0.64 -14.92 -10.48
C TRP A 22 -0.49 -14.16 -11.19
N GLU A 23 -0.33 -12.86 -11.43
CA GLU A 23 -1.28 -12.06 -12.19
C GLU A 23 -1.54 -12.67 -13.57
N ARG A 24 -0.47 -13.01 -14.32
CA ARG A 24 -0.58 -13.70 -15.62
C ARG A 24 -1.26 -15.07 -15.51
N LEU A 25 -1.01 -15.80 -14.43
CA LEU A 25 -1.66 -17.09 -14.20
C LEU A 25 -3.18 -16.89 -13.96
N PHE A 26 -3.56 -15.93 -13.14
CA PHE A 26 -4.97 -15.60 -12.91
C PHE A 26 -5.67 -15.11 -14.18
N GLU A 27 -5.04 -14.25 -14.97
CA GLU A 27 -5.56 -13.81 -16.26
C GLU A 27 -5.76 -14.99 -17.24
N SER A 28 -4.82 -15.93 -17.27
CA SER A 28 -4.91 -17.12 -18.13
C SER A 28 -6.06 -18.04 -17.71
N ILE A 29 -6.33 -18.15 -16.41
CA ILE A 29 -7.42 -18.94 -15.86
C ILE A 29 -8.79 -18.25 -16.12
N GLN A 30 -8.86 -16.94 -16.03
CA GLN A 30 -10.08 -16.17 -16.33
C GLN A 30 -10.38 -16.13 -17.83
N GLY A 31 -9.35 -16.11 -18.71
CA GLY A 31 -9.52 -16.02 -20.16
C GLY A 31 -10.06 -17.29 -20.84
N GLU A 32 -9.95 -18.45 -20.21
CA GLU A 32 -10.44 -19.73 -20.74
C GLU A 32 -11.82 -20.13 -20.19
N SER A 33 -12.72 -19.18 -19.98
CA SER A 33 -14.06 -19.36 -19.39
C SER A 33 -14.97 -20.26 -20.20
N ASN A 34 -14.73 -21.57 -20.19
CA ASN A 34 -15.69 -22.58 -20.68
C ASN A 34 -15.80 -23.82 -19.80
N VAL A 35 -15.40 -23.76 -18.52
CA VAL A 35 -15.51 -24.97 -17.68
C VAL A 35 -16.24 -24.66 -16.38
N SER A 36 -17.48 -25.15 -16.31
CA SER A 36 -18.32 -25.17 -15.10
C SER A 36 -17.70 -25.88 -13.88
N ILE A 37 -16.53 -26.48 -14.04
CA ILE A 37 -15.82 -27.22 -12.99
C ILE A 37 -15.03 -26.26 -12.08
N GLU A 38 -14.53 -25.15 -12.60
CA GLU A 38 -13.72 -24.19 -11.82
C GLU A 38 -14.57 -23.42 -10.79
N SER A 39 -15.80 -23.07 -11.14
CA SER A 39 -16.72 -22.42 -10.20
C SER A 39 -17.15 -23.35 -9.04
N GLU A 40 -17.25 -24.65 -9.27
CA GLU A 40 -17.57 -25.62 -8.20
C GLU A 40 -16.38 -25.84 -7.26
N LEU A 41 -15.15 -25.93 -7.78
CA LEU A 41 -13.94 -26.07 -6.96
C LEU A 41 -13.68 -24.80 -6.14
N ALA A 42 -13.79 -23.63 -6.75
CA ALA A 42 -13.63 -22.34 -6.07
C ALA A 42 -14.67 -22.16 -4.95
N ASN A 43 -15.91 -22.63 -5.16
CA ASN A 43 -16.97 -22.58 -4.14
C ASN A 43 -16.77 -23.59 -3.00
N GLN A 44 -15.96 -24.63 -3.21
CA GLN A 44 -15.63 -25.65 -2.19
C GLN A 44 -14.35 -25.29 -1.44
N LEU A 45 -13.50 -24.44 -1.99
CA LEU A 45 -12.27 -23.96 -1.36
C LEU A 45 -12.65 -23.00 -0.20
N ARG A 46 -12.25 -23.35 1.01
CA ARG A 46 -12.50 -22.56 2.21
C ARG A 46 -11.36 -21.58 2.48
N ALA A 47 -10.14 -22.09 2.44
CA ALA A 47 -8.95 -21.30 2.69
C ALA A 47 -7.71 -21.91 2.01
N ILE A 48 -6.77 -21.04 1.67
CA ILE A 48 -5.42 -21.41 1.26
C ILE A 48 -4.46 -20.78 2.27
N GLU A 49 -3.60 -21.59 2.86
CA GLU A 49 -2.53 -21.13 3.76
C GLU A 49 -1.18 -21.51 3.14
N ILE A 50 -0.37 -20.53 2.81
CA ILE A 50 0.94 -20.73 2.17
C ILE A 50 1.99 -19.92 2.92
N ASP A 51 3.08 -20.61 3.28
CA ASP A 51 4.31 -19.97 3.74
C ASP A 51 5.21 -19.76 2.51
N ILE A 52 5.61 -18.50 2.25
CA ILE A 52 6.44 -18.09 1.13
C ILE A 52 7.78 -17.62 1.67
N THR A 53 8.88 -18.22 1.20
CA THR A 53 10.22 -17.81 1.66
C THR A 53 10.57 -16.44 1.10
N ASP A 54 10.43 -16.26 -0.22
CA ASP A 54 10.74 -15.01 -0.91
C ASP A 54 9.55 -14.59 -1.80
N LEU A 55 8.93 -13.46 -1.47
CA LEU A 55 7.85 -12.85 -2.24
C LEU A 55 8.32 -11.53 -2.84
N SER A 56 8.37 -11.47 -4.18
CA SER A 56 8.61 -10.23 -4.92
C SER A 56 7.29 -9.64 -5.40
N ALA A 57 6.99 -8.42 -5.00
CA ALA A 57 5.77 -7.72 -5.42
C ALA A 57 6.00 -6.21 -5.49
N PHE A 58 5.61 -5.59 -6.60
CA PHE A 58 5.68 -4.13 -6.80
C PHE A 58 7.07 -3.51 -6.54
N GLY A 59 8.14 -4.27 -6.87
CA GLY A 59 9.52 -3.84 -6.64
C GLY A 59 10.02 -4.00 -5.19
N VAL A 60 9.22 -4.59 -4.30
CA VAL A 60 9.58 -4.90 -2.92
C VAL A 60 9.81 -6.40 -2.77
N GLU A 61 10.93 -6.75 -2.14
CA GLU A 61 11.25 -8.12 -1.76
C GLU A 61 10.86 -8.36 -0.30
N LEU A 62 9.99 -9.35 -0.07
CA LEU A 62 9.48 -9.70 1.26
C LEU A 62 9.92 -11.12 1.59
N GLU A 63 10.61 -11.29 2.72
CA GLU A 63 11.04 -12.60 3.19
C GLU A 63 10.06 -13.21 4.20
N ASN A 64 9.97 -14.55 4.20
CA ASN A 64 9.22 -15.33 5.19
C ASN A 64 7.76 -14.86 5.36
N VAL A 65 7.06 -14.71 4.25
CA VAL A 65 5.67 -14.23 4.22
C VAL A 65 4.72 -15.40 4.48
N ARG A 66 3.91 -15.29 5.51
CA ARG A 66 2.76 -16.15 5.70
C ARG A 66 1.53 -15.54 5.05
N THR A 67 0.87 -16.32 4.19
CA THR A 67 -0.33 -15.89 3.49
C THR A 67 -1.52 -16.74 3.91
N TYR A 68 -2.67 -16.08 4.04
CA TYR A 68 -3.95 -16.72 4.30
C TYR A 68 -5.01 -16.16 3.36
N ILE A 69 -5.46 -16.97 2.40
CA ILE A 69 -6.36 -16.54 1.33
C ILE A 69 -7.72 -17.19 1.54
N THR A 70 -8.76 -16.37 1.57
CA THR A 70 -10.15 -16.80 1.69
C THR A 70 -11.02 -16.12 0.66
N ARG A 71 -12.12 -16.77 0.32
CA ARG A 71 -13.17 -16.19 -0.51
C ARG A 71 -14.24 -15.53 0.36
N LYS A 72 -14.52 -14.25 0.12
CA LYS A 72 -15.59 -13.51 0.76
C LYS A 72 -16.49 -12.88 -0.31
N ASP A 73 -17.72 -13.37 -0.43
CA ASP A 73 -18.69 -12.86 -1.41
C ASP A 73 -18.11 -12.73 -2.83
N LEU A 74 -17.90 -11.49 -3.29
CA LEU A 74 -17.36 -11.15 -4.61
C LEU A 74 -15.89 -10.64 -4.56
N ALA A 75 -15.12 -11.08 -3.56
CA ALA A 75 -13.73 -10.70 -3.40
C ALA A 75 -12.87 -11.84 -2.85
N TRP A 76 -11.59 -11.84 -3.19
CA TRP A 76 -10.59 -12.63 -2.50
C TRP A 76 -9.96 -11.79 -1.38
N SER A 77 -9.91 -12.36 -0.19
CA SER A 77 -9.28 -11.72 0.97
C SER A 77 -7.94 -12.41 1.25
N VAL A 78 -6.85 -11.69 1.06
CA VAL A 78 -5.46 -12.15 1.22
C VAL A 78 -4.88 -11.53 2.47
N GLY A 79 -4.76 -12.32 3.54
CA GLY A 79 -4.01 -11.96 4.73
C GLY A 79 -2.52 -12.18 4.50
N LEU A 80 -1.70 -11.18 4.83
CA LEU A 80 -0.24 -11.24 4.73
C LEU A 80 0.39 -10.92 6.08
N ARG A 81 1.46 -11.63 6.42
CA ARG A 81 2.24 -11.34 7.63
C ARG A 81 3.71 -11.73 7.47
N ASN A 82 4.60 -10.76 7.74
CA ASN A 82 6.03 -10.97 7.96
C ASN A 82 6.59 -9.86 8.87
N GLU A 83 7.90 -9.64 8.90
CA GLU A 83 8.54 -8.58 9.71
C GLU A 83 8.24 -7.17 9.19
N MET A 84 8.03 -7.01 7.87
CA MET A 84 7.84 -5.71 7.23
C MET A 84 6.37 -5.30 7.19
N LEU A 85 5.43 -6.24 7.10
CA LEU A 85 4.01 -5.92 7.02
C LEU A 85 3.11 -6.96 7.68
N SER A 86 1.96 -6.51 8.13
CA SER A 86 0.84 -7.36 8.54
C SER A 86 -0.46 -6.69 8.12
N GLY A 87 -1.37 -7.46 7.53
CA GLY A 87 -2.68 -6.93 7.18
C GLY A 87 -3.42 -7.78 6.16
N ILE A 88 -4.40 -7.16 5.51
CA ILE A 88 -5.32 -7.81 4.56
C ILE A 88 -5.37 -6.98 3.27
N ILE A 89 -5.36 -7.68 2.16
CA ILE A 89 -5.65 -7.14 0.82
C ILE A 89 -6.93 -7.82 0.33
N ASP A 90 -8.00 -7.05 0.11
CA ASP A 90 -9.20 -7.54 -0.52
C ASP A 90 -9.14 -7.21 -2.03
N VAL A 91 -9.14 -8.26 -2.84
CA VAL A 91 -9.08 -8.20 -4.31
C VAL A 91 -10.48 -8.45 -4.84
N PRO A 92 -11.16 -7.44 -5.39
CA PRO A 92 -12.51 -7.60 -5.94
C PRO A 92 -12.50 -8.43 -7.22
N ASP A 93 -13.63 -9.09 -7.52
CA ASP A 93 -13.82 -9.82 -8.78
C ASP A 93 -14.02 -8.91 -10.00
N LEU A 94 -14.39 -7.66 -9.74
CA LEU A 94 -14.65 -6.68 -10.79
C LEU A 94 -13.47 -5.72 -10.90
N ASP A 95 -12.85 -5.66 -12.05
CA ASP A 95 -11.73 -4.73 -12.34
C ASP A 95 -12.10 -3.25 -12.17
N SER A 96 -13.40 -2.93 -12.10
CA SER A 96 -13.89 -1.57 -11.85
C SER A 96 -13.91 -1.16 -10.37
N GLU A 97 -13.73 -2.13 -9.46
CA GLU A 97 -13.66 -1.85 -8.03
C GLU A 97 -12.21 -1.73 -7.58
N PRO A 98 -11.89 -0.82 -6.63
CA PRO A 98 -10.53 -0.65 -6.16
C PRO A 98 -10.07 -1.83 -5.30
N LEU A 99 -8.77 -2.13 -5.35
CA LEU A 99 -8.11 -2.97 -4.34
C LEU A 99 -8.26 -2.31 -2.96
N LYS A 100 -8.55 -3.09 -1.92
CA LYS A 100 -8.59 -2.56 -0.55
C LYS A 100 -7.44 -3.12 0.25
N ILE A 101 -6.50 -2.25 0.63
CA ILE A 101 -5.31 -2.60 1.39
C ILE A 101 -5.48 -2.07 2.81
N SER A 102 -5.52 -2.96 3.79
CA SER A 102 -5.68 -2.63 5.21
C SER A 102 -4.58 -3.28 6.01
N LEU A 103 -3.58 -2.49 6.40
CA LEU A 103 -2.42 -2.97 7.13
C LEU A 103 -2.51 -2.60 8.63
N ASP A 104 -2.10 -3.54 9.48
CA ASP A 104 -1.86 -3.27 10.90
C ASP A 104 -0.58 -2.45 11.04
N TYR A 105 0.45 -2.83 10.28
CA TYR A 105 1.70 -2.10 10.16
C TYR A 105 2.34 -2.30 8.80
N LEU A 106 3.15 -1.31 8.40
CA LEU A 106 4.07 -1.34 7.26
C LEU A 106 5.41 -0.79 7.73
N ARG A 107 6.49 -1.57 7.59
CA ARG A 107 7.84 -1.20 8.01
C ARG A 107 8.80 -1.28 6.82
N PHE A 108 9.55 -0.22 6.61
CA PHE A 108 10.72 -0.19 5.75
C PHE A 108 11.99 -0.32 6.61
N LEU A 109 12.89 -1.22 6.24
CA LEU A 109 14.14 -1.42 7.00
C LEU A 109 15.14 -0.30 6.67
N SER A 110 15.83 0.22 7.69
CA SER A 110 16.75 1.34 7.51
C SER A 110 18.05 0.95 6.78
N ASP A 111 18.40 -0.32 6.74
CA ASP A 111 19.60 -0.82 6.05
C ASP A 111 19.45 -0.74 4.52
N GLU A 112 18.24 -0.61 4.02
CA GLU A 112 17.95 -0.32 2.61
C GLU A 112 18.13 1.17 2.28
N LEU A 113 18.15 2.02 3.32
CA LEU A 113 18.42 3.46 3.23
C LEU A 113 19.87 3.70 3.67
N GLY A 114 20.86 3.29 2.84
CA GLY A 114 22.29 3.46 3.13
C GLY A 114 22.64 4.87 3.58
N GLU A 115 23.45 5.03 4.64
CA GLU A 115 23.93 6.33 5.09
C GLU A 115 24.71 7.02 3.94
N GLY A 116 24.09 8.04 3.33
CA GLY A 116 24.72 8.90 2.32
C GLY A 116 24.49 8.47 0.85
N GLU A 117 23.70 7.45 0.56
CA GLU A 117 23.18 7.21 -0.78
C GLU A 117 21.97 8.12 -1.03
N GLU A 118 21.87 8.67 -2.26
CA GLU A 118 20.67 9.38 -2.69
C GLU A 118 19.49 8.39 -2.59
N LEU A 119 18.43 8.79 -1.92
CA LEU A 119 17.20 7.99 -1.81
C LEU A 119 16.75 7.60 -3.23
N THR A 120 16.83 6.32 -3.54
CA THR A 120 16.32 5.82 -4.81
C THR A 120 14.78 5.80 -4.71
N ASP A 121 14.11 6.40 -5.68
CA ASP A 121 12.66 6.39 -5.73
C ASP A 121 12.16 4.96 -5.96
N PRO A 122 11.45 4.35 -5.00
CA PRO A 122 10.97 2.97 -5.13
C PRO A 122 9.96 2.78 -6.26
N LEU A 123 9.36 3.89 -6.72
CA LEU A 123 8.40 3.90 -7.82
C LEU A 123 8.98 4.53 -9.09
N GLU A 124 10.32 4.70 -9.17
CA GLU A 124 10.97 5.20 -10.36
C GLU A 124 10.64 4.33 -11.59
N GLY A 125 10.23 4.96 -12.67
CA GLY A 125 9.88 4.26 -13.92
C GLY A 125 8.49 3.62 -13.93
N GLN A 126 7.73 3.67 -12.86
CA GLN A 126 6.32 3.29 -12.88
C GLN A 126 5.50 4.37 -13.56
N ASP A 127 4.59 3.96 -14.45
CA ASP A 127 3.59 4.88 -15.02
C ASP A 127 2.43 5.01 -14.03
N PRO A 128 2.23 6.21 -13.41
CA PRO A 128 1.15 6.38 -12.45
C PRO A 128 -0.24 6.11 -13.05
N ALA A 129 -0.46 6.39 -14.34
CA ALA A 129 -1.74 6.15 -14.98
C ALA A 129 -2.06 4.65 -15.16
N SER A 130 -1.05 3.78 -15.11
CA SER A 130 -1.19 2.32 -15.28
C SER A 130 -1.45 1.57 -13.97
N ILE A 131 -1.29 2.22 -12.82
CA ILE A 131 -1.52 1.61 -11.50
C ILE A 131 -3.02 1.46 -11.26
N ALA A 132 -3.46 0.29 -10.82
CA ALA A 132 -4.86 0.04 -10.50
C ALA A 132 -5.37 0.95 -9.37
N ALA A 133 -6.66 1.27 -9.40
CA ALA A 133 -7.30 1.99 -8.30
C ALA A 133 -7.19 1.19 -6.99
N LEU A 134 -6.84 1.85 -5.89
CA LEU A 134 -6.75 1.21 -4.59
C LEU A 134 -7.18 2.14 -3.45
N ASP A 135 -7.72 1.55 -2.40
CA ASP A 135 -8.03 2.19 -1.13
C ASP A 135 -7.02 1.66 -0.10
N PHE A 136 -6.14 2.52 0.37
CA PHE A 136 -5.04 2.15 1.28
C PHE A 136 -5.29 2.69 2.69
N LYS A 137 -4.99 1.87 3.67
CA LYS A 137 -4.83 2.32 5.06
C LYS A 137 -3.80 1.48 5.79
N THR A 138 -3.03 2.12 6.65
CA THR A 138 -2.18 1.46 7.64
C THR A 138 -2.37 2.11 9.00
N SER A 139 -2.38 1.29 10.06
CA SER A 139 -2.44 1.80 11.43
C SER A 139 -1.09 2.32 11.90
N GLU A 140 0.00 1.81 11.34
CA GLU A 140 1.36 2.20 11.68
C GLU A 140 2.28 2.09 10.48
N LEU A 141 2.90 3.20 10.10
CA LEU A 141 4.01 3.26 9.16
C LEU A 141 5.32 3.43 9.94
N MET A 142 6.32 2.61 9.65
CA MET A 142 7.64 2.67 10.27
C MET A 142 8.73 2.74 9.21
N ILE A 143 9.77 3.54 9.45
CA ILE A 143 10.97 3.60 8.63
C ILE A 143 12.17 3.41 9.56
N GLY A 144 12.83 2.27 9.48
CA GLY A 144 13.78 1.85 10.50
C GLY A 144 13.09 1.72 11.88
N ASP A 145 13.61 2.44 12.85
CA ASP A 145 13.05 2.53 14.21
C ASP A 145 12.11 3.74 14.41
N GLU A 146 11.92 4.54 13.38
CA GLU A 146 11.11 5.75 13.42
C GLU A 146 9.64 5.46 13.12
N HIS A 147 8.74 6.00 13.94
CA HIS A 147 7.30 5.86 13.80
C HIS A 147 6.69 7.05 13.04
N TYR A 148 6.01 6.76 11.95
CA TYR A 148 5.31 7.74 11.11
C TYR A 148 3.78 7.61 11.20
N GLY A 149 3.28 6.79 12.13
CA GLY A 149 1.89 6.67 12.53
C GLY A 149 0.93 6.17 11.45
N MET A 150 -0.31 6.62 11.54
CA MET A 150 -1.41 6.16 10.68
C MET A 150 -1.44 6.92 9.36
N TRP A 151 -1.73 6.19 8.27
CA TRP A 151 -1.95 6.74 6.93
C TRP A 151 -3.16 6.10 6.26
N SER A 152 -3.91 6.89 5.50
CA SER A 152 -4.95 6.40 4.60
C SER A 152 -5.11 7.31 3.39
N PHE A 153 -5.41 6.73 2.25
CA PHE A 153 -5.70 7.45 1.00
C PHE A 153 -6.41 6.53 0.00
N ASP A 154 -7.07 7.13 -0.96
CA ASP A 154 -7.62 6.48 -2.13
C ASP A 154 -6.78 6.86 -3.35
N TYR A 155 -6.13 5.88 -3.99
CA TYR A 155 -5.42 6.09 -5.24
C TYR A 155 -6.36 5.89 -6.43
N ARG A 156 -6.37 6.86 -7.33
CA ARG A 156 -7.16 6.82 -8.56
C ARG A 156 -6.28 7.17 -9.76
N PRO A 157 -6.15 6.28 -10.76
CA PRO A 157 -5.49 6.63 -12.02
C PRO A 157 -6.32 7.69 -12.74
N ILE A 158 -5.63 8.69 -13.31
CA ILE A 158 -6.20 9.75 -14.12
C ILE A 158 -5.43 9.83 -15.46
N GLU A 159 -5.98 10.52 -16.46
CA GLU A 159 -5.38 10.61 -17.79
C GLU A 159 -3.92 11.15 -17.77
N SER A 160 -3.62 12.05 -16.83
CA SER A 160 -2.30 12.69 -16.68
C SER A 160 -1.40 12.04 -15.64
N GLY A 161 -1.80 10.90 -15.04
CA GLY A 161 -1.03 10.25 -14.00
C GLY A 161 -1.86 9.55 -12.93
N GLY A 162 -1.63 9.85 -11.66
CA GLY A 162 -2.38 9.33 -10.53
C GLY A 162 -2.72 10.41 -9.50
N GLN A 163 -3.79 10.18 -8.77
CA GLN A 163 -4.26 11.06 -7.71
C GLN A 163 -4.45 10.26 -6.42
N LEU A 164 -3.88 10.74 -5.31
CA LEU A 164 -4.20 10.30 -3.98
C LEU A 164 -5.21 11.30 -3.41
N GLU A 165 -6.42 10.86 -3.19
CA GLU A 165 -7.51 11.64 -2.60
C GLU A 165 -7.93 11.04 -1.25
N ASN A 166 -8.73 11.76 -0.47
CA ASN A 166 -9.11 11.37 0.89
C ASN A 166 -7.87 11.07 1.76
N LEU A 167 -6.77 11.79 1.48
CA LEU A 167 -5.51 11.60 2.18
C LEU A 167 -5.62 12.08 3.62
N ALA A 168 -5.48 11.16 4.56
CA ALA A 168 -5.41 11.47 5.97
C ALA A 168 -4.20 10.77 6.60
N ALA A 169 -3.50 11.48 7.47
CA ALA A 169 -2.37 10.93 8.21
C ALA A 169 -2.26 11.56 9.61
N SER A 170 -1.73 10.77 10.54
CA SER A 170 -1.31 11.25 11.85
C SER A 170 0.14 10.85 12.04
N VAL A 171 1.06 11.81 11.88
CA VAL A 171 2.49 11.57 11.84
C VAL A 171 3.25 12.54 12.74
N LYS A 172 3.93 12.01 13.76
CA LYS A 172 4.80 12.78 14.67
C LYS A 172 4.17 14.11 15.14
N GLY A 173 2.92 14.06 15.62
CA GLY A 173 2.20 15.24 16.10
C GLY A 173 1.55 16.11 15.03
N LEU A 174 1.71 15.79 13.74
CA LEU A 174 1.01 16.43 12.63
C LEU A 174 -0.20 15.60 12.22
N GLN A 175 -1.26 16.26 11.77
CA GLN A 175 -2.43 15.62 11.18
C GLN A 175 -2.67 16.20 9.78
N ILE A 176 -2.60 15.36 8.76
CA ILE A 176 -3.03 15.70 7.40
C ILE A 176 -4.53 15.44 7.33
N LEU A 177 -5.30 16.43 6.90
CA LEU A 177 -6.75 16.37 6.87
C LEU A 177 -7.26 15.78 5.54
N GLU A 178 -8.42 15.12 5.57
CA GLU A 178 -8.99 14.33 4.47
C GLU A 178 -9.22 15.09 3.14
N ASP A 179 -9.36 16.41 3.18
CA ASP A 179 -9.49 17.23 1.96
C ASP A 179 -8.15 17.42 1.22
N SER A 180 -7.07 16.83 1.73
CA SER A 180 -5.75 16.91 1.12
C SER A 180 -5.61 15.95 -0.07
N VAL A 181 -4.87 16.39 -1.08
CA VAL A 181 -4.68 15.67 -2.34
C VAL A 181 -3.21 15.64 -2.70
N VAL A 182 -2.72 14.47 -3.18
CA VAL A 182 -1.45 14.37 -3.89
C VAL A 182 -1.73 14.06 -5.35
N LEU A 183 -1.11 14.82 -6.24
CA LEU A 183 -1.06 14.51 -7.67
C LEU A 183 0.32 13.94 -8.00
N TRP A 184 0.34 12.85 -8.75
CA TRP A 184 1.55 12.22 -9.23
C TRP A 184 1.46 12.09 -10.75
N SER A 185 2.38 12.72 -11.46
CA SER A 185 2.37 12.81 -12.92
C SER A 185 3.76 12.61 -13.51
N VAL A 186 3.82 12.48 -14.83
CA VAL A 186 5.05 12.43 -15.61
C VAL A 186 5.12 13.69 -16.47
N ASP A 187 6.21 14.44 -16.37
CA ASP A 187 6.41 15.67 -17.14
C ASP A 187 6.70 15.38 -18.64
N GLU A 188 6.78 16.43 -19.45
CA GLU A 188 7.06 16.34 -20.90
C GLU A 188 8.42 15.68 -21.22
N ASN A 189 9.32 15.59 -20.25
CA ASN A 189 10.65 14.97 -20.36
C ASN A 189 10.67 13.52 -19.83
N GLY A 190 9.53 12.98 -19.41
CA GLY A 190 9.41 11.65 -18.84
C GLY A 190 9.86 11.57 -17.38
N LYS A 191 9.97 12.69 -16.67
CA LYS A 191 10.32 12.72 -15.25
C LYS A 191 9.07 12.75 -14.38
N GLN A 192 9.10 11.97 -13.33
CA GLN A 192 8.04 11.96 -12.33
C GLN A 192 8.09 13.23 -11.49
N VAL A 193 6.90 13.77 -11.21
CA VAL A 193 6.68 14.95 -10.39
C VAL A 193 5.46 14.71 -9.53
N SER A 194 5.57 15.04 -8.26
CA SER A 194 4.47 14.97 -7.31
C SER A 194 4.19 16.32 -6.68
N SER A 195 2.92 16.58 -6.39
CA SER A 195 2.50 17.78 -5.66
C SER A 195 1.49 17.42 -4.57
N PHE A 196 1.61 18.08 -3.44
CA PHE A 196 0.65 18.02 -2.35
C PHE A 196 -0.06 19.38 -2.24
N ASN A 197 -1.37 19.34 -2.14
CA ASN A 197 -2.20 20.49 -1.78
C ASN A 197 -3.16 20.04 -0.67
N GLY A 198 -3.11 20.69 0.49
CA GLY A 198 -3.93 20.25 1.61
C GLY A 198 -3.75 21.07 2.88
N GLN A 199 -4.43 20.61 3.91
CA GLN A 199 -4.43 21.22 5.23
C GLN A 199 -3.72 20.34 6.24
N VAL A 200 -2.90 20.96 7.08
CA VAL A 200 -2.17 20.31 8.16
C VAL A 200 -2.56 20.96 9.48
N LEU A 201 -3.00 20.14 10.43
CA LEU A 201 -3.29 20.54 11.79
C LEU A 201 -2.17 20.05 12.72
N VAL A 202 -1.68 20.91 13.59
CA VAL A 202 -0.74 20.61 14.66
C VAL A 202 -1.44 20.88 15.98
N PRO A 203 -1.99 19.84 16.64
CA PRO A 203 -2.73 20.01 17.89
C PRO A 203 -1.90 20.64 19.02
N GLU A 204 -0.64 20.20 19.16
CA GLU A 204 0.30 20.65 20.19
C GLU A 204 1.68 20.87 19.53
N LEU A 205 2.01 22.14 19.28
CA LEU A 205 3.18 22.52 18.50
C LEU A 205 4.51 22.15 19.18
N ASP A 206 4.60 22.31 20.47
CA ASP A 206 5.77 21.95 21.28
C ASP A 206 6.07 20.44 21.20
N GLN A 207 5.05 19.60 21.34
CA GLN A 207 5.18 18.14 21.24
C GLN A 207 5.53 17.71 19.82
N ALA A 208 4.93 18.33 18.79
CA ALA A 208 5.28 18.06 17.41
C ALA A 208 6.76 18.40 17.16
N LEU A 209 7.22 19.56 17.56
CA LEU A 209 8.63 19.97 17.42
C LEU A 209 9.59 18.97 18.08
N GLU A 210 9.27 18.50 19.30
CA GLU A 210 10.09 17.48 19.99
C GLU A 210 10.14 16.15 19.22
N GLN A 211 9.01 15.67 18.68
CA GLN A 211 8.96 14.44 17.91
C GLN A 211 9.74 14.53 16.60
N TRP A 212 9.93 15.74 16.05
CA TRP A 212 10.76 16.02 14.89
C TRP A 212 12.21 16.38 15.25
N GLY A 213 12.60 16.27 16.53
CA GLY A 213 13.95 16.52 17.00
C GLY A 213 14.30 18.00 17.14
N TYR A 214 13.34 18.91 17.10
CA TYR A 214 13.54 20.34 17.33
C TYR A 214 13.35 20.70 18.79
N ALA A 215 14.00 21.79 19.22
CA ALA A 215 13.75 22.32 20.56
C ALA A 215 12.33 22.91 20.67
N SER A 216 11.57 22.49 21.68
CA SER A 216 10.24 23.01 21.99
C SER A 216 10.32 24.38 22.67
N SER A 217 10.66 25.41 21.90
CA SER A 217 10.76 26.79 22.39
C SER A 217 9.52 27.64 22.14
N ILE A 218 8.53 27.05 21.46
CA ILE A 218 7.26 27.72 21.10
C ILE A 218 6.14 26.83 21.58
N GLU A 219 5.30 27.36 22.44
CA GLU A 219 4.06 26.73 22.87
C GLU A 219 2.90 27.22 21.97
N GLY A 220 2.04 26.32 21.53
CA GLY A 220 0.87 26.65 20.72
C GLY A 220 -0.05 25.46 20.57
N GLU A 221 -1.36 25.71 20.59
CA GLU A 221 -2.38 24.71 20.42
C GLU A 221 -3.17 24.96 19.13
N ASN A 222 -3.55 23.86 18.44
CA ASN A 222 -4.41 23.89 17.26
C ASN A 222 -3.87 24.81 16.15
N PHE A 223 -2.58 24.65 15.85
CA PHE A 223 -1.98 25.38 14.73
C PHE A 223 -2.38 24.71 13.41
N GLU A 224 -3.06 25.45 12.55
CA GLU A 224 -3.53 24.98 11.25
C GLU A 224 -2.91 25.81 10.13
N PHE A 225 -2.47 25.14 9.06
CA PHE A 225 -1.92 25.80 7.88
C PHE A 225 -2.24 25.04 6.60
N GLU A 226 -2.35 25.77 5.51
CA GLU A 226 -2.42 25.22 4.16
C GLU A 226 -0.99 25.01 3.63
N ALA A 227 -0.77 23.87 2.98
CA ALA A 227 0.48 23.56 2.32
C ALA A 227 0.26 23.26 0.85
N ASP A 228 1.10 23.86 0.00
CA ASP A 228 1.18 23.60 -1.43
C ASP A 228 2.64 23.33 -1.76
N VAL A 229 2.97 22.05 -1.98
CA VAL A 229 4.35 21.56 -2.10
C VAL A 229 4.50 20.78 -3.39
N LEU A 230 5.61 21.03 -4.09
CA LEU A 230 6.00 20.30 -5.31
C LEU A 230 7.38 19.67 -5.11
N TRP A 231 7.53 18.40 -5.53
CA TRP A 231 8.83 17.74 -5.52
C TRP A 231 9.03 16.84 -6.74
N ALA A 232 10.28 16.54 -7.03
CA ALA A 232 10.67 15.60 -8.08
C ALA A 232 10.53 14.16 -7.55
N GLY A 233 10.05 13.25 -8.42
CA GLY A 233 9.86 11.85 -8.08
C GLY A 233 8.42 11.50 -7.72
N SER A 234 8.23 10.25 -7.28
CA SER A 234 6.95 9.71 -6.84
C SER A 234 6.49 10.32 -5.50
N PRO A 235 5.23 10.04 -5.07
CA PRO A 235 4.78 10.42 -3.73
C PRO A 235 5.67 9.89 -2.59
N ALA A 236 6.35 8.76 -2.80
CA ALA A 236 7.26 8.18 -1.80
C ALA A 236 8.53 9.00 -1.58
N MET A 237 8.86 9.93 -2.48
CA MET A 237 10.02 10.81 -2.37
C MET A 237 9.76 12.09 -1.59
N VAL A 238 8.59 12.23 -0.97
CA VAL A 238 8.32 13.38 -0.11
C VAL A 238 9.29 13.37 1.07
N ASP A 239 10.17 14.37 1.11
CA ASP A 239 11.05 14.61 2.26
C ASP A 239 10.47 15.77 3.07
N LEU A 240 9.78 15.42 4.15
CA LEU A 240 9.13 16.40 5.02
C LEU A 240 10.13 17.21 5.87
N LEU A 241 11.44 16.93 5.75
CA LEU A 241 12.48 17.49 6.63
C LEU A 241 13.58 18.28 5.92
N ARG A 242 13.54 18.42 4.58
CA ARG A 242 14.54 19.19 3.82
C ARG A 242 13.98 20.42 3.17
#